data_ac8fd56d74c7fa3189d2d89e6cba8b9b
#
_entry.id   ac8fd56d74c7fa3189d2d89e6cba8b9b
#
_cell.length_a   1.000
_cell.length_b   1.000
_cell.length_c   1.000
_cell.angle_alpha   90.00
_cell.angle_beta   90.00
_cell.angle_gamma   90.00
#
_symmetry.space_group_name_H-M   'P 1'
#
loop_
_entity.id
_entity.type
_entity.pdbx_description
1 polymer ?
#
loop_
_entity_poly.entity_id
_entity_poly.type
_entity_poly.pdbx_seq_one_letter_code
_entity_poly.pdbx_strand_id
1 'polypeptide(L)'
;FDTVAEGLGEIRDLLRRYHHVSHELENGSSEALLKELNELQLEIEAKDGWKLDAAVKQTLGELGLPENEKIGNLSGGQKKRVALAQAWVQKPDVLLLDEPTNHLDIDAIIWLENLLKAFEGSLVVITHDRRFLDNIATRIVELDRGILRSYPGSFSKYSEKKAQELAVEAEHNRLFDKFHAQEEAWIRKGIEARRTRNEGRVRRLEELRRQRAERRNVQGQVNFKLDSGEKSGKIIAELEHASFAYGDKVIMDKFSAILQRGDKIGLVG
;
A
#
# COMPACT_ATOMS: atom_id res chain seq x y z
N PHE A 1 17.26 -17.55 -7.56
CA PHE A 1 16.60 -18.80 -7.11
C PHE A 1 16.60 -18.95 -5.59
N ASP A 2 17.76 -19.04 -4.94
CA ASP A 2 17.93 -19.37 -3.51
C ASP A 2 17.04 -18.53 -2.56
N THR A 3 16.96 -17.24 -2.80
CA THR A 3 16.15 -16.33 -1.98
C THR A 3 14.67 -16.61 -2.09
N VAL A 4 14.16 -16.92 -3.29
CA VAL A 4 12.73 -17.26 -3.45
C VAL A 4 12.44 -18.61 -2.81
N ALA A 5 13.39 -19.57 -2.92
CA ALA A 5 13.29 -20.86 -2.27
C ALA A 5 13.32 -20.78 -0.71
N GLU A 6 13.76 -19.66 -0.11
CA GLU A 6 13.68 -19.46 1.35
C GLU A 6 12.25 -19.61 1.89
N GLY A 7 11.24 -19.34 1.06
CA GLY A 7 9.84 -19.60 1.40
C GLY A 7 9.49 -21.09 1.59
N LEU A 8 10.33 -22.03 1.14
CA LEU A 8 10.03 -23.47 1.14
C LEU A 8 10.49 -24.26 2.39
N GLY A 9 11.03 -23.57 3.39
CA GLY A 9 11.46 -24.21 4.65
C GLY A 9 12.60 -25.25 4.46
N GLU A 10 12.44 -26.45 5.03
CA GLU A 10 13.48 -27.47 5.07
C GLU A 10 13.93 -28.00 3.70
N ILE A 11 13.04 -28.00 2.71
CA ILE A 11 13.36 -28.49 1.34
C ILE A 11 14.28 -27.53 0.62
N ARG A 12 14.28 -26.24 0.99
CA ARG A 12 15.21 -25.24 0.45
C ARG A 12 16.67 -25.68 0.48
N ASP A 13 17.12 -26.15 1.63
CA ASP A 13 18.55 -26.48 1.81
C ASP A 13 18.94 -27.68 0.94
N LEU A 14 18.05 -28.64 0.77
CA LEU A 14 18.26 -29.78 -0.15
C LEU A 14 18.33 -29.31 -1.61
N LEU A 15 17.40 -28.49 -2.07
CA LEU A 15 17.37 -27.96 -3.43
C LEU A 15 18.60 -27.09 -3.71
N ARG A 16 18.96 -26.22 -2.77
CA ARG A 16 20.16 -25.38 -2.88
C ARG A 16 21.43 -26.21 -3.03
N ARG A 17 21.58 -27.24 -2.18
CA ARG A 17 22.75 -28.13 -2.23
C ARG A 17 22.77 -28.91 -3.53
N TYR A 18 21.64 -29.39 -4.00
CA TYR A 18 21.52 -30.06 -5.28
C TYR A 18 21.97 -29.19 -6.45
N HIS A 19 21.47 -27.95 -6.55
CA HIS A 19 21.88 -27.02 -7.60
C HIS A 19 23.36 -26.65 -7.52
N HIS A 20 23.92 -26.50 -6.31
CA HIS A 20 25.34 -26.23 -6.13
C HIS A 20 26.20 -27.39 -6.62
N VAL A 21 25.90 -28.62 -6.21
CA VAL A 21 26.64 -29.81 -6.63
C VAL A 21 26.50 -30.06 -8.13
N SER A 22 25.32 -29.83 -8.69
CA SER A 22 25.07 -29.92 -10.14
C SER A 22 25.95 -28.93 -10.91
N HIS A 23 26.07 -27.69 -10.45
CA HIS A 23 26.91 -26.67 -11.09
C HIS A 23 28.43 -26.98 -10.93
N GLU A 24 28.85 -27.56 -9.79
CA GLU A 24 30.25 -28.00 -9.61
C GLU A 24 30.59 -29.12 -10.58
N LEU A 25 29.67 -30.04 -10.86
CA LEU A 25 29.85 -31.12 -11.83
C LEU A 25 30.03 -30.62 -13.27
N GLU A 26 29.40 -29.49 -13.63
CA GLU A 26 29.60 -28.84 -14.94
C GLU A 26 31.06 -28.35 -15.10
N ASN A 27 31.72 -27.99 -14.01
CA ASN A 27 33.08 -27.47 -14.00
C ASN A 27 34.14 -28.53 -13.78
N GLY A 28 33.76 -29.75 -13.36
CA GLY A 28 34.67 -30.87 -13.18
C GLY A 28 34.02 -32.11 -12.57
N SER A 29 34.15 -33.27 -13.19
CA SER A 29 33.55 -34.52 -12.72
C SER A 29 34.36 -35.14 -11.58
N SER A 30 33.72 -35.41 -10.44
CA SER A 30 34.25 -36.19 -9.32
C SER A 30 33.24 -37.28 -8.96
N GLU A 31 33.73 -38.49 -8.73
CA GLU A 31 32.93 -39.65 -8.29
C GLU A 31 32.20 -39.33 -6.96
N ALA A 32 32.84 -38.56 -6.08
CA ALA A 32 32.23 -38.10 -4.83
C ALA A 32 31.06 -37.16 -5.05
N LEU A 33 31.15 -36.19 -5.99
CA LEU A 33 30.07 -35.28 -6.33
C LEU A 33 28.90 -35.99 -6.98
N LEU A 34 29.17 -37.01 -7.83
CA LEU A 34 28.11 -37.83 -8.43
C LEU A 34 27.33 -38.61 -7.38
N LYS A 35 28.05 -39.18 -6.39
CA LYS A 35 27.39 -39.87 -5.27
C LYS A 35 26.52 -38.93 -4.45
N GLU A 36 27.06 -37.77 -4.09
CA GLU A 36 26.33 -36.76 -3.36
C GLU A 36 25.07 -36.28 -4.13
N LEU A 37 25.18 -36.04 -5.44
CA LEU A 37 24.06 -35.65 -6.28
C LEU A 37 22.93 -36.70 -6.25
N ASN A 38 23.30 -37.99 -6.35
CA ASN A 38 22.32 -39.07 -6.29
C ASN A 38 21.63 -39.17 -4.91
N GLU A 39 22.36 -38.99 -3.82
CA GLU A 39 21.80 -38.99 -2.46
C GLU A 39 20.82 -37.83 -2.29
N LEU A 40 21.18 -36.62 -2.71
CA LEU A 40 20.31 -35.44 -2.68
C LEU A 40 19.09 -35.63 -3.55
N GLN A 41 19.23 -36.23 -4.74
CA GLN A 41 18.11 -36.51 -5.64
C GLN A 41 17.08 -37.42 -4.98
N LEU A 42 17.50 -38.48 -4.32
CA LEU A 42 16.62 -39.42 -3.61
C LEU A 42 15.90 -38.74 -2.44
N GLU A 43 16.59 -37.87 -1.68
CA GLU A 43 15.97 -37.12 -0.59
C GLU A 43 14.93 -36.09 -1.09
N ILE A 44 15.23 -35.39 -2.18
CA ILE A 44 14.32 -34.43 -2.81
C ILE A 44 13.07 -35.17 -3.34
N GLU A 45 13.25 -36.32 -3.98
CA GLU A 45 12.15 -37.13 -4.48
C GLU A 45 11.26 -37.63 -3.34
N ALA A 46 11.85 -38.13 -2.26
CA ALA A 46 11.12 -38.60 -1.08
C ALA A 46 10.27 -37.51 -0.41
N LYS A 47 10.64 -36.24 -0.56
CA LYS A 47 9.93 -35.06 -0.01
C LYS A 47 9.09 -34.31 -1.03
N ASP A 48 8.82 -34.86 -2.24
CA ASP A 48 8.16 -34.18 -3.35
C ASP A 48 8.81 -32.85 -3.76
N GLY A 49 10.09 -32.68 -3.47
CA GLY A 49 10.81 -31.40 -3.65
C GLY A 49 10.92 -30.92 -5.08
N TRP A 50 10.84 -31.82 -6.08
CA TRP A 50 10.85 -31.43 -7.51
C TRP A 50 9.62 -30.60 -7.91
N LYS A 51 8.47 -30.83 -7.27
CA LYS A 51 7.28 -29.99 -7.49
C LYS A 51 7.52 -28.58 -6.99
N LEU A 52 8.26 -28.44 -5.91
CA LEU A 52 8.61 -27.15 -5.31
C LEU A 52 9.68 -26.41 -6.13
N ASP A 53 10.69 -27.12 -6.64
CA ASP A 53 11.67 -26.55 -7.58
C ASP A 53 10.99 -26.00 -8.84
N ALA A 54 10.09 -26.77 -9.42
CA ALA A 54 9.28 -26.33 -10.55
C ALA A 54 8.42 -25.11 -10.19
N ALA A 55 7.81 -25.09 -9.00
CA ALA A 55 7.03 -23.95 -8.54
C ALA A 55 7.87 -22.67 -8.36
N VAL A 56 9.11 -22.79 -7.85
CA VAL A 56 10.04 -21.63 -7.77
C VAL A 56 10.37 -21.11 -9.17
N LYS A 57 10.73 -21.96 -10.10
CA LYS A 57 11.06 -21.59 -11.48
C LYS A 57 9.87 -20.95 -12.19
N GLN A 58 8.68 -21.53 -12.02
CA GLN A 58 7.45 -20.97 -12.53
C GLN A 58 7.18 -19.58 -11.95
N THR A 59 7.29 -19.42 -10.62
CA THR A 59 7.10 -18.14 -9.93
C THR A 59 8.10 -17.10 -10.42
N LEU A 60 9.37 -17.45 -10.60
CA LEU A 60 10.38 -16.55 -11.15
C LEU A 60 10.02 -16.09 -12.56
N GLY A 61 9.55 -17.01 -13.41
CA GLY A 61 9.08 -16.70 -14.76
C GLY A 61 7.87 -15.78 -14.78
N GLU A 62 6.85 -16.05 -13.96
CA GLU A 62 5.63 -15.23 -13.82
C GLU A 62 5.95 -13.81 -13.35
N LEU A 63 6.95 -13.67 -12.46
CA LEU A 63 7.35 -12.39 -11.90
C LEU A 63 8.45 -11.68 -12.73
N GLY A 64 8.88 -12.29 -13.84
CA GLY A 64 9.91 -11.73 -14.73
C GLY A 64 11.26 -11.53 -14.02
N LEU A 65 11.62 -12.46 -13.13
CA LEU A 65 12.85 -12.44 -12.36
C LEU A 65 13.91 -13.38 -12.95
N PRO A 66 15.16 -12.94 -13.11
CA PRO A 66 16.25 -13.81 -13.53
C PRO A 66 16.60 -14.86 -12.46
N GLU A 67 16.76 -16.12 -12.86
CA GLU A 67 17.03 -17.23 -11.91
C GLU A 67 18.38 -17.09 -11.20
N ASN A 68 19.43 -16.67 -11.93
CA ASN A 68 20.83 -16.74 -11.48
C ASN A 68 21.42 -15.38 -11.09
N GLU A 69 20.62 -14.29 -11.07
CA GLU A 69 21.14 -12.96 -10.74
C GLU A 69 21.27 -12.79 -9.22
N LYS A 70 22.37 -12.15 -8.80
CA LYS A 70 22.58 -11.83 -7.38
C LYS A 70 21.67 -10.68 -6.97
N ILE A 71 21.04 -10.80 -5.79
CA ILE A 71 20.12 -9.78 -5.26
C ILE A 71 20.76 -8.38 -5.20
N GLY A 72 22.07 -8.31 -4.94
CA GLY A 72 22.80 -7.05 -4.92
C GLY A 72 22.67 -6.25 -6.21
N ASN A 73 22.63 -6.93 -7.35
CA ASN A 73 22.56 -6.33 -8.70
C ASN A 73 21.14 -5.95 -9.13
N LEU A 74 20.11 -6.42 -8.39
CA LEU A 74 18.72 -6.16 -8.73
C LEU A 74 18.32 -4.73 -8.42
N SER A 75 17.46 -4.15 -9.27
CA SER A 75 16.81 -2.87 -9.02
C SER A 75 15.90 -2.94 -7.80
N GLY A 76 15.52 -1.76 -7.24
CA GLY A 76 14.59 -1.69 -6.11
C GLY A 76 13.25 -2.38 -6.39
N GLY A 77 12.71 -2.21 -7.60
CA GLY A 77 11.49 -2.88 -8.06
C GLY A 77 11.64 -4.39 -8.16
N GLN A 78 12.76 -4.88 -8.70
CA GLN A 78 13.06 -6.32 -8.76
C GLN A 78 13.22 -6.94 -7.38
N LYS A 79 13.86 -6.25 -6.42
CA LYS A 79 13.96 -6.71 -5.03
C LYS A 79 12.60 -6.91 -4.38
N LYS A 80 11.64 -6.01 -4.64
CA LYS A 80 10.25 -6.15 -4.18
C LYS A 80 9.54 -7.34 -4.84
N ARG A 81 9.76 -7.56 -6.14
CA ARG A 81 9.24 -8.75 -6.82
C ARG A 81 9.80 -10.04 -6.23
N VAL A 82 11.09 -10.06 -5.81
CA VAL A 82 11.68 -11.21 -5.10
C VAL A 82 10.99 -11.46 -3.76
N ALA A 83 10.74 -10.41 -2.97
CA ALA A 83 10.02 -10.55 -1.71
C ALA A 83 8.58 -11.07 -1.91
N LEU A 84 7.90 -10.60 -2.97
CA LEU A 84 6.59 -11.12 -3.35
C LEU A 84 6.68 -12.58 -3.81
N ALA A 85 7.70 -12.96 -4.58
CA ALA A 85 7.94 -14.32 -5.03
C ALA A 85 8.12 -15.31 -3.86
N GLN A 86 8.79 -14.89 -2.79
CA GLN A 86 8.94 -15.70 -1.57
C GLN A 86 7.61 -16.06 -0.92
N ALA A 87 6.68 -15.11 -0.89
CA ALA A 87 5.33 -15.36 -0.37
C ALA A 87 4.47 -16.16 -1.37
N TRP A 88 4.61 -15.86 -2.66
CA TRP A 88 3.81 -16.45 -3.74
C TRP A 88 4.06 -17.93 -3.95
N VAL A 89 5.33 -18.35 -3.86
CA VAL A 89 5.74 -19.75 -4.09
C VAL A 89 5.10 -20.74 -3.12
N GLN A 90 4.72 -20.26 -1.94
CA GLN A 90 4.04 -21.07 -0.93
C GLN A 90 2.56 -21.32 -1.24
N LYS A 91 2.01 -20.67 -2.28
CA LYS A 91 0.58 -20.69 -2.63
C LYS A 91 -0.31 -20.42 -1.42
N PRO A 92 -0.14 -19.29 -0.72
CA PRO A 92 -0.85 -19.01 0.52
C PRO A 92 -2.35 -18.83 0.27
N ASP A 93 -3.18 -19.24 1.22
CA ASP A 93 -4.62 -18.96 1.19
C ASP A 93 -4.92 -17.47 1.41
N VAL A 94 -4.04 -16.76 2.14
CA VAL A 94 -4.15 -15.34 2.44
C VAL A 94 -2.82 -14.64 2.21
N LEU A 95 -2.83 -13.59 1.39
CA LEU A 95 -1.67 -12.74 1.13
C LEU A 95 -1.88 -11.36 1.78
N LEU A 96 -0.92 -10.94 2.61
CA LEU A 96 -0.92 -9.65 3.29
C LEU A 96 0.13 -8.74 2.67
N LEU A 97 -0.27 -7.58 2.15
CA LEU A 97 0.61 -6.62 1.50
C LEU A 97 0.50 -5.26 2.20
N ASP A 98 1.64 -4.72 2.60
CA ASP A 98 1.75 -3.39 3.19
C ASP A 98 2.50 -2.47 2.23
N GLU A 99 1.80 -1.41 1.76
CA GLU A 99 2.29 -0.42 0.80
C GLU A 99 3.03 -1.03 -0.42
N PRO A 100 2.42 -1.98 -1.15
CA PRO A 100 3.13 -2.71 -2.21
C PRO A 100 3.48 -1.83 -3.40
N THR A 101 2.78 -0.71 -3.61
CA THR A 101 3.00 0.23 -4.72
C THR A 101 4.13 1.23 -4.49
N ASN A 102 4.63 1.38 -3.24
CA ASN A 102 5.67 2.34 -2.92
C ASN A 102 6.97 2.10 -3.72
N HIS A 103 7.50 3.15 -4.33
CA HIS A 103 8.73 3.13 -5.14
C HIS A 103 8.66 2.24 -6.39
N LEU A 104 7.47 1.90 -6.86
CA LEU A 104 7.25 1.26 -8.15
C LEU A 104 6.96 2.32 -9.21
N ASP A 105 7.44 2.08 -10.43
CA ASP A 105 7.01 2.82 -11.61
C ASP A 105 5.59 2.38 -12.05
N ILE A 106 5.00 3.11 -12.97
CA ILE A 106 3.63 2.86 -13.42
C ILE A 106 3.49 1.47 -14.04
N ASP A 107 4.47 1.03 -14.82
CA ASP A 107 4.43 -0.28 -15.49
C ASP A 107 4.49 -1.41 -14.46
N ALA A 108 5.31 -1.25 -13.42
CA ALA A 108 5.37 -2.21 -12.32
C ALA A 108 4.08 -2.24 -11.49
N ILE A 109 3.39 -1.10 -11.30
CA ILE A 109 2.08 -1.06 -10.63
C ILE A 109 1.03 -1.81 -11.47
N ILE A 110 0.94 -1.54 -12.77
CA ILE A 110 0.00 -2.22 -13.67
C ILE A 110 0.28 -3.73 -13.69
N TRP A 111 1.55 -4.11 -13.75
CA TRP A 111 1.96 -5.50 -13.66
C TRP A 111 1.50 -6.14 -12.33
N LEU A 112 1.73 -5.46 -11.19
CA LEU A 112 1.30 -5.94 -9.86
C LEU A 112 -0.22 -6.08 -9.76
N GLU A 113 -0.99 -5.12 -10.30
CA GLU A 113 -2.45 -5.20 -10.35
C GLU A 113 -2.92 -6.46 -11.09
N ASN A 114 -2.33 -6.74 -12.26
CA ASN A 114 -2.69 -7.91 -13.05
C ASN A 114 -2.33 -9.22 -12.34
N LEU A 115 -1.17 -9.27 -11.69
CA LEU A 115 -0.74 -10.41 -10.89
C LEU A 115 -1.72 -10.68 -9.73
N LEU A 116 -2.06 -9.64 -8.96
CA LEU A 116 -2.96 -9.77 -7.81
C LEU A 116 -4.40 -10.10 -8.19
N LYS A 117 -4.87 -9.67 -9.38
CA LYS A 117 -6.18 -10.08 -9.92
C LYS A 117 -6.23 -11.57 -10.27
N ALA A 118 -5.10 -12.15 -10.64
CA ALA A 118 -4.98 -13.57 -10.93
C ALA A 118 -4.78 -14.45 -9.68
N PHE A 119 -4.59 -13.83 -8.51
CA PHE A 119 -4.42 -14.56 -7.26
C PHE A 119 -5.73 -15.21 -6.81
N GLU A 120 -5.72 -16.53 -6.63
CA GLU A 120 -6.91 -17.29 -6.26
C GLU A 120 -7.24 -17.25 -4.77
N GLY A 121 -6.29 -16.86 -3.92
CA GLY A 121 -6.47 -16.72 -2.47
C GLY A 121 -7.11 -15.40 -2.06
N SER A 122 -7.21 -15.20 -0.75
CA SER A 122 -7.68 -13.94 -0.16
C SER A 122 -6.54 -12.92 -0.07
N LEU A 123 -6.82 -11.66 -0.44
CA LEU A 123 -5.84 -10.57 -0.43
C LEU A 123 -6.24 -9.51 0.60
N VAL A 124 -5.31 -9.12 1.47
CA VAL A 124 -5.44 -7.96 2.35
C VAL A 124 -4.33 -6.98 2.01
N VAL A 125 -4.70 -5.76 1.62
CA VAL A 125 -3.75 -4.72 1.22
C VAL A 125 -3.94 -3.47 2.06
N ILE A 126 -2.83 -2.90 2.53
CA ILE A 126 -2.76 -1.57 3.11
C ILE A 126 -2.02 -0.69 2.09
N THR A 127 -2.64 0.38 1.62
CA THR A 127 -1.99 1.33 0.71
C THR A 127 -2.68 2.68 0.69
N HIS A 128 -1.93 3.72 0.33
CA HIS A 128 -2.43 5.06 0.08
C HIS A 128 -2.78 5.30 -1.41
N ASP A 129 -2.48 4.36 -2.29
CA ASP A 129 -2.78 4.44 -3.72
C ASP A 129 -4.26 4.10 -3.98
N ARG A 130 -5.06 5.17 -4.17
CA ARG A 130 -6.51 5.06 -4.39
C ARG A 130 -6.84 4.37 -5.70
N ARG A 131 -6.04 4.61 -6.76
CA ARG A 131 -6.25 4.01 -8.08
C ARG A 131 -5.99 2.51 -8.04
N PHE A 132 -4.92 2.11 -7.37
CA PHE A 132 -4.61 0.71 -7.13
C PHE A 132 -5.76 0.01 -6.36
N LEU A 133 -6.28 0.63 -5.29
CA LEU A 133 -7.43 0.10 -4.56
C LEU A 133 -8.70 0.00 -5.42
N ASP A 134 -8.96 0.97 -6.30
CA ASP A 134 -10.12 0.92 -7.21
C ASP A 134 -10.03 -0.26 -8.19
N ASN A 135 -8.80 -0.62 -8.61
CA ASN A 135 -8.58 -1.67 -9.59
C ASN A 135 -8.61 -3.09 -9.01
N ILE A 136 -8.25 -3.27 -7.72
CA ILE A 136 -8.10 -4.61 -7.12
C ILE A 136 -9.07 -4.89 -5.97
N ALA A 137 -9.51 -3.86 -5.22
CA ALA A 137 -10.29 -4.09 -4.02
C ALA A 137 -11.75 -4.44 -4.35
N THR A 138 -12.24 -5.54 -3.78
CA THR A 138 -13.66 -5.92 -3.79
C THR A 138 -14.40 -5.41 -2.55
N ARG A 139 -13.64 -4.98 -1.54
CA ARG A 139 -14.14 -4.49 -0.25
C ARG A 139 -13.10 -3.56 0.39
N ILE A 140 -13.56 -2.46 0.97
CA ILE A 140 -12.73 -1.56 1.78
C ILE A 140 -13.07 -1.76 3.25
N VAL A 141 -12.04 -1.86 4.09
CA VAL A 141 -12.17 -1.90 5.55
C VAL A 141 -11.56 -0.63 6.12
N GLU A 142 -12.39 0.16 6.77
CA GLU A 142 -11.97 1.37 7.48
C GLU A 142 -11.74 1.07 8.96
N LEU A 143 -10.59 1.44 9.48
CA LEU A 143 -10.30 1.45 10.91
C LEU A 143 -10.40 2.88 11.42
N ASP A 144 -11.43 3.17 12.21
CA ASP A 144 -11.64 4.49 12.80
C ASP A 144 -11.83 4.35 14.31
N ARG A 145 -10.89 4.89 15.11
CA ARG A 145 -10.92 4.87 16.58
C ARG A 145 -11.15 3.48 17.21
N GLY A 146 -10.50 2.46 16.65
CA GLY A 146 -10.62 1.08 17.12
C GLY A 146 -11.88 0.34 16.62
N ILE A 147 -12.71 0.97 15.80
CA ILE A 147 -13.89 0.36 15.19
C ILE A 147 -13.58 0.04 13.73
N LEU A 148 -13.75 -1.22 13.36
CA LEU A 148 -13.66 -1.67 11.98
C LEU A 148 -15.03 -1.57 11.31
N ARG A 149 -15.07 -0.87 10.16
CA ARG A 149 -16.26 -0.78 9.31
C ARG A 149 -15.94 -1.32 7.93
N SER A 150 -16.81 -2.14 7.38
CA SER A 150 -16.62 -2.77 6.08
C SER A 150 -17.57 -2.20 5.04
N TYR A 151 -17.02 -1.82 3.90
CA TYR A 151 -17.73 -1.24 2.77
C TYR A 151 -17.51 -2.12 1.54
N PRO A 152 -18.56 -2.72 0.97
CA PRO A 152 -18.42 -3.50 -0.26
C PRO A 152 -18.15 -2.59 -1.46
N GLY A 153 -17.29 -3.05 -2.36
CA GLY A 153 -16.92 -2.34 -3.59
C GLY A 153 -15.54 -1.71 -3.55
N SER A 154 -15.24 -0.93 -4.59
CA SER A 154 -13.98 -0.22 -4.78
C SER A 154 -13.81 0.98 -3.86
N PHE A 155 -12.63 1.60 -3.89
CA PHE A 155 -12.35 2.82 -3.12
C PHE A 155 -13.26 3.99 -3.53
N SER A 156 -13.59 4.14 -4.81
CA SER A 156 -14.50 5.17 -5.28
C SER A 156 -15.91 5.03 -4.66
N LYS A 157 -16.45 3.80 -4.62
CA LYS A 157 -17.75 3.51 -3.97
C LYS A 157 -17.71 3.77 -2.46
N TYR A 158 -16.61 3.39 -1.81
CA TYR A 158 -16.38 3.72 -0.40
C TYR A 158 -16.38 5.24 -0.18
N SER A 159 -15.65 5.99 -1.01
CA SER A 159 -15.51 7.44 -0.90
C SER A 159 -16.87 8.15 -1.05
N GLU A 160 -17.69 7.74 -2.01
CA GLU A 160 -19.06 8.26 -2.19
C GLU A 160 -19.94 7.99 -0.97
N LYS A 161 -19.95 6.74 -0.48
CA LYS A 161 -20.73 6.36 0.69
C LYS A 161 -20.26 7.10 1.94
N LYS A 162 -18.96 7.24 2.13
CA LYS A 162 -18.37 7.98 3.25
C LYS A 162 -18.74 9.47 3.20
N ALA A 163 -18.72 10.07 2.02
CA ALA A 163 -19.16 11.46 1.84
C ALA A 163 -20.64 11.65 2.22
N GLN A 164 -21.52 10.70 1.85
CA GLN A 164 -22.93 10.73 2.26
C GLN A 164 -23.08 10.57 3.77
N GLU A 165 -22.38 9.62 4.42
CA GLU A 165 -22.40 9.43 5.86
C GLU A 165 -21.95 10.70 6.60
N LEU A 166 -20.86 11.33 6.14
CA LEU A 166 -20.35 12.57 6.72
C LEU A 166 -21.32 13.75 6.53
N ALA A 167 -22.02 13.84 5.40
CA ALA A 167 -23.03 14.87 5.17
C ALA A 167 -24.23 14.71 6.12
N VAL A 168 -24.70 13.47 6.32
CA VAL A 168 -25.78 13.17 7.27
C VAL A 168 -25.33 13.48 8.71
N GLU A 169 -24.11 13.08 9.08
CA GLU A 169 -23.55 13.37 10.41
C GLU A 169 -23.43 14.89 10.65
N ALA A 170 -22.96 15.63 9.63
CA ALA A 170 -22.85 17.11 9.72
C ALA A 170 -24.22 17.76 9.93
N GLU A 171 -25.26 17.34 9.20
CA GLU A 171 -26.61 17.88 9.38
C GLU A 171 -27.19 17.51 10.75
N HIS A 172 -27.01 16.27 11.19
CA HIS A 172 -27.44 15.86 12.54
C HIS A 172 -26.72 16.69 13.61
N ASN A 173 -25.43 16.93 13.47
CA ASN A 173 -24.66 17.78 14.39
C ASN A 173 -25.12 19.23 14.38
N ARG A 174 -25.48 19.77 13.21
CA ARG A 174 -26.03 21.13 13.07
C ARG A 174 -27.38 21.27 13.82
N LEU A 175 -28.26 20.31 13.65
CA LEU A 175 -29.58 20.30 14.33
C LEU A 175 -29.41 20.16 15.86
N PHE A 176 -28.54 19.28 16.28
CA PHE A 176 -28.22 19.12 17.70
C PHE A 176 -27.63 20.39 18.31
N ASP A 177 -26.66 21.05 17.64
CA ASP A 177 -26.06 22.29 18.13
C ASP A 177 -27.09 23.43 18.26
N LYS A 178 -28.00 23.49 17.31
CA LYS A 178 -29.16 24.43 17.38
C LYS A 178 -30.01 24.14 18.61
N PHE A 179 -30.36 22.88 18.86
CA PHE A 179 -31.16 22.48 20.01
C PHE A 179 -30.39 22.73 21.34
N HIS A 180 -29.14 22.38 21.40
CA HIS A 180 -28.26 22.64 22.55
C HIS A 180 -28.18 24.14 22.88
N ALA A 181 -27.99 24.99 21.88
CA ALA A 181 -27.94 26.45 22.07
C ALA A 181 -29.30 27.01 22.58
N GLN A 182 -30.42 26.45 22.13
CA GLN A 182 -31.76 26.84 22.63
C GLN A 182 -31.95 26.47 24.11
N GLU A 183 -31.55 25.28 24.51
CA GLU A 183 -31.61 24.83 25.92
C GLU A 183 -30.68 25.65 26.81
N GLU A 184 -29.46 25.96 26.37
CA GLU A 184 -28.56 26.85 27.10
C GLU A 184 -29.13 28.27 27.27
N ALA A 185 -29.66 28.86 26.20
CA ALA A 185 -30.26 30.20 26.29
C ALA A 185 -31.50 30.22 27.22
N TRP A 186 -32.28 29.13 27.21
CA TRP A 186 -33.44 29.02 28.08
C TRP A 186 -33.03 28.92 29.57
N ILE A 187 -32.01 28.12 29.90
CA ILE A 187 -31.53 27.99 31.29
C ILE A 187 -30.98 29.33 31.79
N ARG A 188 -30.24 30.07 30.94
CA ARG A 188 -29.73 31.42 31.31
C ARG A 188 -30.85 32.40 31.63
N LYS A 189 -31.94 32.39 30.82
CA LYS A 189 -33.12 33.26 31.03
C LYS A 189 -33.99 32.80 32.20
N GLY A 190 -34.04 31.49 32.48
CA GLY A 190 -34.90 30.93 33.52
C GLY A 190 -34.44 31.08 34.94
N ILE A 191 -33.16 31.39 35.17
CA ILE A 191 -32.58 31.59 36.50
C ILE A 191 -33.07 32.91 37.13
N GLU A 192 -33.40 33.93 36.32
CA GLU A 192 -33.89 35.22 36.80
C GLU A 192 -35.39 35.23 37.16
N ALA A 193 -36.21 34.32 36.62
CA ALA A 193 -37.69 34.46 36.67
C ALA A 193 -38.43 33.43 37.51
N ARG A 194 -37.86 32.29 37.98
CA ARG A 194 -38.59 31.25 38.74
C ARG A 194 -37.71 30.52 39.74
N ARG A 195 -38.22 30.53 41.02
CA ARG A 195 -37.58 29.87 42.19
C ARG A 195 -37.55 28.33 42.15
N THR A 196 -38.29 27.70 41.23
CA THR A 196 -38.28 26.24 41.08
C THR A 196 -37.39 25.85 39.93
N ARG A 197 -36.22 25.40 40.29
CA ARG A 197 -35.24 24.81 39.35
C ARG A 197 -35.84 23.57 38.71
N ASN A 198 -36.02 23.58 37.40
CA ASN A 198 -36.47 22.38 36.66
C ASN A 198 -35.30 21.45 36.51
N GLU A 199 -35.03 20.62 37.56
CA GLU A 199 -33.91 19.69 37.63
C GLU A 199 -33.81 18.74 36.42
N GLY A 200 -34.95 18.36 35.84
CA GLY A 200 -35.02 17.52 34.67
C GLY A 200 -34.37 18.16 33.43
N ARG A 201 -34.54 19.50 33.24
CA ARG A 201 -33.90 20.21 32.13
C ARG A 201 -32.41 20.45 32.35
N VAL A 202 -32.01 20.67 33.61
CA VAL A 202 -30.59 20.77 33.96
C VAL A 202 -29.86 19.47 33.65
N ARG A 203 -30.40 18.32 34.09
CA ARG A 203 -29.85 17.00 33.78
C ARG A 203 -29.79 16.74 32.29
N ARG A 204 -30.81 17.16 31.54
CA ARG A 204 -30.83 17.04 30.09
C ARG A 204 -29.74 17.88 29.39
N LEU A 205 -29.49 19.10 29.88
CA LEU A 205 -28.40 19.94 29.35
C LEU A 205 -27.03 19.35 29.67
N GLU A 206 -26.82 18.78 30.86
CA GLU A 206 -25.58 18.08 31.23
C GLU A 206 -25.32 16.88 30.30
N GLU A 207 -26.36 16.12 30.01
CA GLU A 207 -26.29 15.01 29.06
C GLU A 207 -25.96 15.49 27.63
N LEU A 208 -26.60 16.57 27.16
CA LEU A 208 -26.29 17.18 25.86
C LEU A 208 -24.83 17.69 25.79
N ARG A 209 -24.31 18.27 26.87
CA ARG A 209 -22.90 18.69 26.95
C ARG A 209 -21.95 17.53 26.88
N ARG A 210 -22.26 16.41 27.56
CA ARG A 210 -21.47 15.17 27.47
C ARG A 210 -21.45 14.63 26.05
N GLN A 211 -22.61 14.49 25.41
CA GLN A 211 -22.74 14.03 24.03
C GLN A 211 -22.00 14.94 23.04
N ARG A 212 -21.98 16.28 23.29
CA ARG A 212 -21.21 17.21 22.49
C ARG A 212 -19.69 17.03 22.65
N ALA A 213 -19.23 16.77 23.88
CA ALA A 213 -17.80 16.52 24.16
C ALA A 213 -17.27 15.21 23.54
N GLU A 214 -18.14 14.21 23.43
CA GLU A 214 -17.83 12.90 22.81
C GLU A 214 -17.83 12.93 21.27
N ARG A 215 -18.26 14.05 20.65
CA ARG A 215 -18.36 14.16 19.19
C ARG A 215 -17.01 14.11 18.48
N ARG A 216 -17.07 13.66 17.24
CA ARG A 216 -15.95 13.78 16.30
C ARG A 216 -15.68 15.26 15.99
N ASN A 217 -14.55 15.77 16.43
CA ASN A 217 -13.99 16.97 15.84
C ASN A 217 -13.34 16.59 14.52
N VAL A 218 -13.92 17.03 13.41
CA VAL A 218 -13.26 16.96 12.10
C VAL A 218 -11.95 17.74 12.26
N GLN A 219 -10.81 17.04 12.08
CA GLN A 219 -9.52 17.72 12.03
C GLN A 219 -9.58 18.73 10.89
N GLY A 220 -9.50 20.01 11.23
CA GLY A 220 -9.52 21.08 10.26
C GLY A 220 -8.36 20.92 9.29
N GLN A 221 -8.61 21.20 8.00
CA GLN A 221 -7.54 21.34 7.03
C GLN A 221 -6.58 22.43 7.49
N VAL A 222 -5.31 22.09 7.63
CA VAL A 222 -4.26 23.08 7.91
C VAL A 222 -4.09 23.91 6.64
N ASN A 223 -4.63 25.11 6.64
CA ASN A 223 -4.37 26.10 5.60
C ASN A 223 -2.96 26.67 5.81
N PHE A 224 -1.97 26.10 5.17
CA PHE A 224 -0.64 26.70 5.07
C PHE A 224 -0.75 27.92 4.11
N LYS A 225 -0.73 29.11 4.67
CA LYS A 225 -0.41 30.33 3.93
C LYS A 225 1.12 30.45 3.90
N LEU A 226 1.72 30.05 2.80
CA LEU A 226 3.11 30.39 2.51
C LEU A 226 3.15 31.88 2.15
N ASP A 227 3.87 32.64 2.96
CA ASP A 227 4.16 34.06 2.69
C ASP A 227 5.01 34.11 1.41
N SER A 228 4.52 34.83 0.41
CA SER A 228 5.21 34.98 -0.88
C SER A 228 6.33 35.99 -0.70
N GLY A 229 7.55 35.50 -0.47
CA GLY A 229 8.76 36.32 -0.51
C GLY A 229 8.91 37.10 -1.83
N GLU A 230 9.88 38.02 -1.90
CA GLU A 230 10.12 38.98 -2.98
C GLU A 230 9.95 38.38 -4.37
N LYS A 231 9.25 39.13 -5.27
CA LYS A 231 8.88 38.70 -6.60
C LYS A 231 10.14 38.62 -7.53
N SER A 232 10.71 37.43 -7.65
CA SER A 232 11.65 37.11 -8.74
C SER A 232 10.91 37.07 -10.09
N GLY A 233 11.64 37.11 -11.22
CA GLY A 233 11.08 37.12 -12.56
C GLY A 233 10.03 36.05 -12.88
N LYS A 234 9.29 36.21 -13.98
CA LYS A 234 8.20 35.36 -14.41
C LYS A 234 8.67 33.94 -14.78
N ILE A 235 9.86 33.85 -15.43
CA ILE A 235 10.54 32.61 -15.83
C ILE A 235 11.51 32.21 -14.71
N ILE A 236 11.44 30.98 -14.21
CA ILE A 236 12.31 30.45 -13.17
C ILE A 236 13.46 29.66 -13.77
N ALA A 237 13.16 28.84 -14.78
CA ALA A 237 14.14 28.05 -15.51
C ALA A 237 13.70 27.83 -16.95
N GLU A 238 14.67 27.76 -17.85
CA GLU A 238 14.48 27.41 -19.25
C GLU A 238 15.43 26.25 -19.57
N LEU A 239 14.87 25.19 -20.12
CA LEU A 239 15.60 24.01 -20.58
C LEU A 239 15.53 23.98 -22.08
N GLU A 240 16.68 24.01 -22.75
CA GLU A 240 16.82 23.93 -24.22
C GLU A 240 17.57 22.66 -24.59
N HIS A 241 16.88 21.75 -25.29
CA HIS A 241 17.47 20.50 -25.80
C HIS A 241 18.25 19.71 -24.74
N ALA A 242 17.79 19.72 -23.49
CA ALA A 242 18.45 19.03 -22.39
C ALA A 242 18.39 17.52 -22.60
N SER A 243 19.54 16.86 -22.51
CA SER A 243 19.64 15.39 -22.61
C SER A 243 20.42 14.86 -21.42
N PHE A 244 20.00 13.71 -20.90
CA PHE A 244 20.64 13.04 -19.79
C PHE A 244 20.54 11.52 -19.92
N ALA A 245 21.63 10.81 -19.60
CA ALA A 245 21.68 9.35 -19.63
C ALA A 245 22.49 8.81 -18.45
N TYR A 246 22.14 7.63 -17.97
CA TYR A 246 22.94 6.83 -17.05
C TYR A 246 23.58 5.68 -17.85
N GLY A 247 24.90 5.77 -18.12
CA GLY A 247 25.59 4.84 -19.02
C GLY A 247 24.92 4.83 -20.39
N ASP A 248 24.50 3.66 -20.87
CA ASP A 248 23.82 3.50 -22.17
C ASP A 248 22.30 3.76 -22.10
N LYS A 249 21.73 3.95 -20.90
CA LYS A 249 20.30 4.21 -20.72
C LYS A 249 20.01 5.70 -20.82
N VAL A 250 19.43 6.14 -21.94
CA VAL A 250 18.94 7.50 -22.11
C VAL A 250 17.69 7.69 -21.26
N ILE A 251 17.70 8.70 -20.37
CA ILE A 251 16.57 9.07 -19.51
C ILE A 251 15.80 10.23 -20.12
N MET A 252 16.52 11.18 -20.73
CA MET A 252 15.93 12.37 -21.33
C MET A 252 16.72 12.70 -22.59
N ASP A 253 16.01 12.89 -23.70
CA ASP A 253 16.65 13.27 -25.01
C ASP A 253 16.02 14.54 -25.52
N LYS A 254 16.87 15.57 -25.74
CA LYS A 254 16.55 16.88 -26.36
C LYS A 254 15.27 17.52 -25.80
N PHE A 255 15.03 17.36 -24.49
CA PHE A 255 13.88 17.92 -23.81
C PHE A 255 14.00 19.44 -23.69
N SER A 256 12.92 20.15 -24.06
CA SER A 256 12.85 21.62 -23.95
C SER A 256 11.60 21.98 -23.14
N ALA A 257 11.75 22.85 -22.14
CA ALA A 257 10.64 23.32 -21.31
C ALA A 257 10.96 24.67 -20.68
N ILE A 258 9.94 25.49 -20.48
CA ILE A 258 10.03 26.75 -19.74
C ILE A 258 9.26 26.59 -18.44
N LEU A 259 9.92 26.78 -17.31
CA LEU A 259 9.33 26.76 -15.97
C LEU A 259 9.02 28.20 -15.53
N GLN A 260 7.76 28.48 -15.29
CA GLN A 260 7.28 29.77 -14.83
C GLN A 260 6.91 29.78 -13.37
N ARG A 261 6.89 30.97 -12.78
CA ARG A 261 6.42 31.12 -11.40
C ARG A 261 4.94 30.73 -11.29
N GLY A 262 4.63 29.82 -10.39
CA GLY A 262 3.28 29.31 -10.14
C GLY A 262 3.00 27.98 -10.83
N ASP A 263 3.88 27.50 -11.73
CA ASP A 263 3.73 26.18 -12.32
C ASP A 263 3.83 25.09 -11.25
N LYS A 264 2.98 24.07 -11.40
CA LYS A 264 2.98 22.85 -10.59
C LYS A 264 3.20 21.69 -11.53
N ILE A 265 4.43 21.19 -11.60
CA ILE A 265 4.83 20.18 -12.57
C ILE A 265 4.94 18.83 -11.87
N GLY A 266 4.20 17.85 -12.37
CA GLY A 266 4.32 16.45 -11.99
C GLY A 266 5.30 15.75 -12.92
N LEU A 267 6.31 15.07 -12.37
CA LEU A 267 7.17 14.14 -13.10
C LEU A 267 6.64 12.73 -12.89
N VAL A 268 6.41 12.04 -14.00
CA VAL A 268 5.95 10.67 -14.03
C VAL A 268 7.01 9.84 -14.75
N GLY A 269 7.54 8.81 -14.09
CA GLY A 269 8.60 7.94 -14.62
C GLY A 269 8.34 6.48 -14.33
#